data_8b2bd03e6f6114c8b0a71cd6e933f4b1
#
_entry.id   8b2bd03e6f6114c8b0a71cd6e933f4b1
#
_cell.length_a   1.000
_cell.length_b   1.000
_cell.length_c   1.000
_cell.angle_alpha   90.00
_cell.angle_beta   90.00
_cell.angle_gamma   90.00
#
_symmetry.space_group_name_H-M   'P 1'
#
loop_
_entity.id
_entity.type
_entity.pdbx_description
1 polymer ?
#
loop_
_entity_poly.entity_id
_entity_poly.type
_entity_poly.pdbx_seq_one_letter_code
_entity_poly.pdbx_strand_id
1 'polypeptide(L)'
;EFRRVLFRSDFPQDPKVQLMEAVKAVFRSWDNPRANVYRRMNEIPYDWGTAVNVQTMVFGNTGSNSGTGVAFTRNPATGEKALFGEYLINAQGEDVVAGIRTPSPISHLKDQMPEVYDQFVTIATKLENHYRDMQDMEFTIEDGKLYMLQTRNGKRTAAAALKIAVDLVDEGMITEK
;
A
#
# COMPACT_ATOMS: atom_id res chain seq x y z
N GLU A 1 -21.73 -2.17 9.36
CA GLU A 1 -21.50 -1.32 10.55
C GLU A 1 -20.82 0.00 10.17
N PHE A 2 -19.81 -0.01 9.31
CA PHE A 2 -19.13 1.18 8.78
C PHE A 2 -20.12 2.16 8.10
N ARG A 3 -21.12 1.64 7.38
CA ARG A 3 -22.18 2.44 6.74
C ARG A 3 -23.07 3.18 7.75
N ARG A 4 -23.35 2.57 8.92
CA ARG A 4 -24.13 3.20 10.00
C ARG A 4 -23.39 4.29 10.75
N VAL A 5 -22.05 4.19 10.82
CA VAL A 5 -21.21 5.19 11.48
C VAL A 5 -21.07 6.47 10.63
N LEU A 6 -20.97 6.32 9.30
CA LEU A 6 -20.89 7.46 8.38
C LEU A 6 -22.22 8.14 8.14
N PHE A 7 -23.28 7.36 8.03
CA PHE A 7 -24.63 7.86 7.74
C PHE A 7 -25.55 7.46 8.91
N ARG A 8 -25.92 8.40 9.76
CA ARG A 8 -26.93 8.19 10.81
C ARG A 8 -28.34 7.94 10.27
N SER A 9 -28.48 7.64 8.99
CA SER A 9 -29.68 7.39 8.20
C SER A 9 -29.41 6.28 7.19
N ASP A 10 -30.38 5.93 6.36
CA ASP A 10 -30.20 5.01 5.24
C ASP A 10 -29.10 5.52 4.31
N PHE A 11 -28.33 4.56 3.74
CA PHE A 11 -27.23 4.89 2.84
C PHE A 11 -27.77 5.61 1.59
N PRO A 12 -27.31 6.85 1.31
CA PRO A 12 -27.80 7.62 0.17
C PRO A 12 -27.55 6.89 -1.15
N GLN A 13 -28.50 6.93 -2.07
CA GLN A 13 -28.35 6.32 -3.39
C GLN A 13 -27.77 7.30 -4.43
N ASP A 14 -27.83 8.60 -4.17
CA ASP A 14 -27.22 9.62 -5.04
C ASP A 14 -25.67 9.63 -4.87
N PRO A 15 -24.91 9.38 -5.95
CA PRO A 15 -23.43 9.34 -5.89
C PRO A 15 -22.80 10.68 -5.44
N LYS A 16 -23.41 11.80 -5.76
CA LYS A 16 -22.91 13.13 -5.32
C LYS A 16 -23.09 13.32 -3.82
N VAL A 17 -24.20 12.85 -3.28
CA VAL A 17 -24.46 12.88 -1.84
C VAL A 17 -23.47 11.94 -1.12
N GLN A 18 -23.24 10.74 -1.66
CA GLN A 18 -22.25 9.80 -1.13
C GLN A 18 -20.86 10.43 -1.07
N LEU A 19 -20.41 11.03 -2.18
CA LEU A 19 -19.12 11.70 -2.27
C LEU A 19 -19.00 12.84 -1.24
N MET A 20 -20.00 13.72 -1.17
CA MET A 20 -19.93 14.86 -0.27
C MET A 20 -19.95 14.46 1.20
N GLU A 21 -20.71 13.43 1.57
CA GLU A 21 -20.69 12.92 2.94
C GLU A 21 -19.37 12.22 3.28
N ALA A 22 -18.75 11.51 2.33
CA ALA A 22 -17.41 10.92 2.50
C ALA A 22 -16.36 12.03 2.71
N VAL A 23 -16.37 13.08 1.90
CA VAL A 23 -15.50 14.26 2.06
C VAL A 23 -15.66 14.89 3.44
N LYS A 24 -16.89 15.14 3.87
CA LYS A 24 -17.19 15.67 5.20
C LYS A 24 -16.68 14.74 6.32
N ALA A 25 -16.81 13.44 6.15
CA ALA A 25 -16.31 12.46 7.12
C ALA A 25 -14.79 12.54 7.28
N VAL A 26 -14.05 12.70 6.18
CA VAL A 26 -12.59 12.89 6.23
C VAL A 26 -12.23 14.17 6.99
N PHE A 27 -12.88 15.30 6.70
CA PHE A 27 -12.60 16.55 7.42
C PHE A 27 -12.95 16.43 8.91
N ARG A 28 -14.09 15.83 9.28
CA ARG A 28 -14.46 15.58 10.68
C ARG A 28 -13.48 14.67 11.41
N SER A 29 -12.81 13.75 10.69
CA SER A 29 -11.84 12.82 11.29
C SER A 29 -10.64 13.53 11.90
N TRP A 30 -10.34 14.77 11.47
CA TRP A 30 -9.29 15.60 12.04
C TRP A 30 -9.48 15.83 13.55
N ASP A 31 -10.72 16.02 13.99
CA ASP A 31 -11.07 16.27 15.39
C ASP A 31 -11.34 14.99 16.21
N ASN A 32 -11.15 13.82 15.59
CA ASN A 32 -11.32 12.55 16.27
C ASN A 32 -10.31 12.45 17.45
N PRO A 33 -10.72 11.96 18.63
CA PRO A 33 -9.83 11.81 19.80
C PRO A 33 -8.54 11.04 19.48
N ARG A 34 -8.63 9.97 18.69
CA ARG A 34 -7.45 9.19 18.27
C ARG A 34 -6.50 10.01 17.39
N ALA A 35 -7.02 10.81 16.47
CA ALA A 35 -6.22 11.69 15.63
C ALA A 35 -5.55 12.80 16.45
N ASN A 36 -6.24 13.36 17.45
CA ASN A 36 -5.67 14.35 18.38
C ASN A 36 -4.49 13.78 19.18
N VAL A 37 -4.61 12.54 19.67
CA VAL A 37 -3.50 11.87 20.38
C VAL A 37 -2.32 11.65 19.44
N TYR A 38 -2.57 11.15 18.23
CA TYR A 38 -1.52 10.91 17.23
C TYR A 38 -0.75 12.20 16.89
N ARG A 39 -1.46 13.31 16.61
CA ARG A 39 -0.82 14.61 16.31
C ARG A 39 0.04 15.10 17.47
N ARG A 40 -0.45 14.98 18.69
CA ARG A 40 0.30 15.39 19.89
C ARG A 40 1.57 14.57 20.06
N MET A 41 1.52 13.27 19.80
CA MET A 41 2.69 12.37 19.89
C MET A 41 3.73 12.63 18.80
N ASN A 42 3.31 13.16 17.65
CA ASN A 42 4.17 13.41 16.48
C ASN A 42 4.42 14.90 16.25
N GLU A 43 4.09 15.77 17.21
CA GLU A 43 4.33 17.22 17.17
C GLU A 43 3.73 17.90 15.91
N ILE A 44 2.59 17.38 15.42
CA ILE A 44 1.88 17.92 14.25
C ILE A 44 0.99 19.08 14.70
N PRO A 45 1.18 20.31 14.16
CA PRO A 45 0.36 21.45 14.49
C PRO A 45 -1.13 21.23 14.20
N TYR A 46 -1.98 21.68 15.10
CA TYR A 46 -3.42 21.49 14.97
C TYR A 46 -4.03 22.30 13.80
N ASP A 47 -3.46 23.45 13.51
CA ASP A 47 -3.91 24.40 12.49
C ASP A 47 -3.56 23.99 11.05
N TRP A 48 -2.79 22.92 10.85
CA TRP A 48 -2.52 22.40 9.51
C TRP A 48 -3.78 21.87 8.80
N GLY A 49 -4.68 21.27 9.54
CA GLY A 49 -5.86 20.63 8.96
C GLY A 49 -5.53 19.35 8.17
N THR A 50 -6.49 18.90 7.40
CA THR A 50 -6.37 17.73 6.51
C THR A 50 -6.89 18.04 5.11
N ALA A 51 -6.50 17.20 4.15
CA ALA A 51 -6.96 17.31 2.77
C ALA A 51 -7.69 16.03 2.34
N VAL A 52 -8.47 16.13 1.27
CA VAL A 52 -9.19 14.99 0.67
C VAL A 52 -8.78 14.84 -0.78
N ASN A 53 -8.37 13.63 -1.16
CA ASN A 53 -8.18 13.25 -2.55
C ASN A 53 -9.36 12.36 -2.99
N VAL A 54 -9.93 12.69 -4.14
CA VAL A 54 -10.93 11.84 -4.80
C VAL A 54 -10.22 11.09 -5.92
N GLN A 55 -10.12 9.77 -5.77
CA GLN A 55 -9.35 8.92 -6.68
C GLN A 55 -10.25 7.84 -7.28
N THR A 56 -10.06 7.56 -8.56
CA THR A 56 -10.71 6.42 -9.23
C THR A 56 -10.31 5.13 -8.54
N MET A 57 -11.27 4.28 -8.26
CA MET A 57 -11.01 2.93 -7.79
C MET A 57 -10.53 2.03 -8.92
N VAL A 58 -9.68 1.07 -8.57
CA VAL A 58 -9.27 -0.04 -9.41
C VAL A 58 -9.66 -1.36 -8.74
N PHE A 59 -10.02 -2.35 -9.54
CA PHE A 59 -10.63 -3.57 -9.04
C PHE A 59 -9.80 -4.80 -9.43
N GLY A 60 -9.21 -5.45 -8.43
CA GLY A 60 -8.45 -6.69 -8.59
C GLY A 60 -9.32 -7.95 -8.74
N ASN A 61 -10.64 -7.82 -8.68
CA ASN A 61 -11.61 -8.93 -8.71
C ASN A 61 -12.48 -8.94 -9.98
N THR A 62 -11.94 -8.47 -11.10
CA THR A 62 -12.64 -8.43 -12.41
C THR A 62 -12.39 -9.66 -13.28
N GLY A 63 -11.63 -10.63 -12.80
CA GLY A 63 -11.37 -11.88 -13.50
C GLY A 63 -9.95 -12.42 -13.36
N SER A 64 -9.60 -13.38 -14.22
CA SER A 64 -8.31 -14.08 -14.17
C SER A 64 -7.09 -13.22 -14.49
N ASN A 65 -7.29 -12.09 -15.18
CA ASN A 65 -6.24 -11.11 -15.51
C ASN A 65 -6.18 -9.96 -14.51
N SER A 66 -6.82 -10.12 -13.36
CA SER A 66 -6.89 -9.11 -12.30
C SER A 66 -6.46 -9.73 -10.98
N GLY A 67 -5.97 -8.90 -10.08
CA GLY A 67 -5.49 -9.34 -8.78
C GLY A 67 -5.04 -8.18 -7.91
N THR A 68 -4.62 -8.49 -6.71
CA THR A 68 -4.06 -7.52 -5.77
C THR A 68 -2.96 -8.16 -4.94
N GLY A 69 -2.04 -7.37 -4.42
CA GLY A 69 -0.95 -7.91 -3.62
C GLY A 69 -0.17 -6.85 -2.87
N VAL A 70 0.74 -7.36 -2.06
CA VAL A 70 1.69 -6.58 -1.28
C VAL A 70 3.09 -7.15 -1.51
N ALA A 71 4.08 -6.29 -1.65
CA ALA A 71 5.46 -6.74 -1.81
C ALA A 71 6.47 -5.74 -1.26
N PHE A 72 7.62 -6.26 -0.86
CA PHE A 72 8.78 -5.52 -0.42
C PHE A 72 9.88 -5.61 -1.49
N THR A 73 10.66 -4.56 -1.64
CA THR A 73 11.83 -4.57 -2.54
C THR A 73 12.95 -5.49 -2.04
N ARG A 74 12.98 -5.76 -0.73
CA ARG A 74 13.92 -6.71 -0.07
C ARG A 74 13.16 -7.54 0.95
N ASN A 75 13.68 -8.71 1.29
CA ASN A 75 13.06 -9.55 2.32
C ASN A 75 13.09 -8.85 3.70
N PRO A 76 11.93 -8.53 4.30
CA PRO A 76 11.86 -7.78 5.57
C PRO A 76 12.35 -8.58 6.78
N ALA A 77 12.47 -9.90 6.67
CA ALA A 77 12.95 -10.76 7.74
C ALA A 77 14.48 -10.95 7.69
N THR A 78 15.07 -11.10 6.50
CA THR A 78 16.47 -11.43 6.29
C THR A 78 17.31 -10.30 5.75
N GLY A 79 16.72 -9.30 5.10
CA GLY A 79 17.39 -8.22 4.38
C GLY A 79 17.91 -8.59 2.99
N GLU A 80 17.65 -9.81 2.52
CA GLU A 80 18.06 -10.25 1.18
C GLU A 80 17.48 -9.36 0.08
N LYS A 81 18.30 -8.97 -0.88
CA LYS A 81 17.91 -8.15 -2.04
C LYS A 81 17.15 -8.98 -3.06
N ALA A 82 15.92 -9.31 -2.73
CA ALA A 82 14.99 -10.01 -3.61
C ALA A 82 13.56 -9.52 -3.31
N LEU A 83 12.75 -9.36 -4.35
CA LEU A 83 11.33 -9.07 -4.17
C LEU A 83 10.69 -10.12 -3.28
N PHE A 84 10.08 -9.68 -2.20
CA PHE A 84 9.40 -10.52 -1.23
C PHE A 84 7.98 -10.05 -1.05
N GLY A 85 7.01 -10.93 -1.27
CA GLY A 85 5.61 -10.57 -1.15
C GLY A 85 4.68 -11.63 -1.70
N GLU A 86 3.42 -11.27 -1.71
CA GLU A 86 2.35 -12.18 -2.08
C GLU A 86 1.22 -11.46 -2.82
N TYR A 87 0.48 -12.20 -3.63
CA TYR A 87 -0.65 -11.69 -4.39
C TYR A 87 -1.76 -12.73 -4.49
N LEU A 88 -2.97 -12.25 -4.77
CA LEU A 88 -4.14 -13.07 -5.08
C LEU A 88 -4.72 -12.63 -6.42
N ILE A 89 -4.98 -13.62 -7.28
CA ILE A 89 -5.73 -13.41 -8.52
C ILE A 89 -7.22 -13.32 -8.21
N ASN A 90 -7.91 -12.47 -8.95
CA ASN A 90 -9.36 -12.23 -8.83
C ASN A 90 -9.77 -11.95 -7.38
N ALA A 91 -9.13 -10.93 -6.78
CA ALA A 91 -9.27 -10.58 -5.37
C ALA A 91 -9.13 -9.08 -5.14
N GLN A 92 -9.65 -8.61 -4.02
CA GLN A 92 -9.43 -7.26 -3.50
C GLN A 92 -8.46 -7.30 -2.29
N GLY A 93 -8.00 -6.12 -1.84
CA GLY A 93 -7.02 -6.00 -0.76
C GLY A 93 -7.45 -6.68 0.53
N GLU A 94 -8.75 -6.64 0.86
CA GLU A 94 -9.30 -7.30 2.04
C GLU A 94 -9.14 -8.82 1.99
N ASP A 95 -9.19 -9.43 0.81
CA ASP A 95 -9.03 -10.87 0.64
C ASP A 95 -7.61 -11.34 1.00
N VAL A 96 -6.60 -10.50 0.73
CA VAL A 96 -5.19 -10.78 1.08
C VAL A 96 -5.00 -10.82 2.59
N VAL A 97 -5.61 -9.88 3.32
CA VAL A 97 -5.44 -9.75 4.77
C VAL A 97 -6.41 -10.62 5.56
N ALA A 98 -7.54 -11.02 4.97
CA ALA A 98 -8.56 -11.83 5.64
C ALA A 98 -8.14 -13.31 5.84
N GLY A 99 -7.13 -13.78 5.12
CA GLY A 99 -6.63 -15.15 5.24
C GLY A 99 -7.60 -16.24 4.77
N ILE A 100 -8.64 -15.89 4.02
CA ILE A 100 -9.66 -16.83 3.51
C ILE A 100 -9.10 -17.65 2.35
N ARG A 101 -8.22 -17.05 1.56
CA ARG A 101 -7.53 -17.67 0.42
C ARG A 101 -6.03 -17.62 0.68
N THR A 102 -5.30 -18.66 0.27
CA THR A 102 -3.84 -18.70 0.36
C THR A 102 -3.24 -17.84 -0.77
N PRO A 103 -2.51 -16.77 -0.46
CA PRO A 103 -1.82 -15.98 -1.48
C PRO A 103 -0.69 -16.76 -2.14
N SER A 104 -0.38 -16.40 -3.37
CA SER A 104 0.79 -16.92 -4.10
C SER A 104 2.00 -16.00 -3.89
N PRO A 105 3.22 -16.55 -3.80
CA PRO A 105 4.44 -15.73 -3.77
C PRO A 105 4.55 -14.83 -4.99
N ILE A 106 5.04 -13.59 -4.81
CA ILE A 106 5.17 -12.59 -5.88
C ILE A 106 5.99 -13.09 -7.07
N SER A 107 6.95 -14.01 -6.83
CA SER A 107 7.76 -14.62 -7.88
C SER A 107 6.93 -15.40 -8.92
N HIS A 108 5.80 -15.98 -8.53
CA HIS A 108 4.93 -16.72 -9.44
C HIS A 108 4.15 -15.79 -10.40
N LEU A 109 4.08 -14.50 -10.10
CA LEU A 109 3.48 -13.52 -11.01
C LEU A 109 4.24 -13.43 -12.34
N LYS A 110 5.53 -13.73 -12.32
CA LYS A 110 6.37 -13.79 -13.53
C LYS A 110 5.85 -14.82 -14.54
N ASP A 111 5.35 -15.95 -14.06
CA ASP A 111 4.85 -17.01 -14.94
C ASP A 111 3.40 -16.76 -15.38
N GLN A 112 2.61 -16.11 -14.54
CA GLN A 112 1.20 -15.84 -14.81
C GLN A 112 0.97 -14.57 -15.63
N MET A 113 1.70 -13.49 -15.33
CA MET A 113 1.59 -12.19 -15.98
C MET A 113 2.99 -11.56 -16.14
N PRO A 114 3.82 -12.06 -17.06
CA PRO A 114 5.22 -11.64 -17.19
C PRO A 114 5.38 -10.14 -17.42
N GLU A 115 4.56 -9.53 -18.27
CA GLU A 115 4.63 -8.09 -18.56
C GLU A 115 4.32 -7.24 -17.31
N VAL A 116 3.33 -7.65 -16.52
CA VAL A 116 2.97 -7.00 -15.26
C VAL A 116 4.09 -7.14 -14.23
N TYR A 117 4.68 -8.34 -14.15
CA TYR A 117 5.81 -8.58 -13.25
C TYR A 117 7.02 -7.70 -13.60
N ASP A 118 7.41 -7.64 -14.88
CA ASP A 118 8.54 -6.82 -15.34
C ASP A 118 8.30 -5.32 -15.08
N GLN A 119 7.07 -4.88 -15.29
CA GLN A 119 6.65 -3.52 -14.97
C GLN A 119 6.75 -3.25 -13.46
N PHE A 120 6.29 -4.19 -12.64
CA PHE A 120 6.38 -4.11 -11.18
C PHE A 120 7.83 -4.03 -10.70
N VAL A 121 8.73 -4.90 -11.21
CA VAL A 121 10.16 -4.88 -10.90
C VAL A 121 10.79 -3.53 -11.23
N THR A 122 10.46 -2.98 -12.39
CA THR A 122 10.96 -1.66 -12.84
C THR A 122 10.53 -0.56 -11.87
N ILE A 123 9.26 -0.56 -11.45
CA ILE A 123 8.72 0.44 -10.52
C ILE A 123 9.34 0.25 -9.13
N ALA A 124 9.44 -0.98 -8.63
CA ALA A 124 10.04 -1.31 -7.34
C ALA A 124 11.49 -0.81 -7.25
N THR A 125 12.28 -1.07 -8.27
CA THR A 125 13.67 -0.59 -8.37
C THR A 125 13.74 0.95 -8.38
N LYS A 126 12.85 1.60 -9.13
CA LYS A 126 12.79 3.06 -9.17
C LYS A 126 12.42 3.66 -7.82
N LEU A 127 11.48 3.06 -7.10
CA LEU A 127 11.06 3.52 -5.78
C LEU A 127 12.17 3.33 -4.73
N GLU A 128 12.82 2.16 -4.69
CA GLU A 128 13.94 1.91 -3.78
C GLU A 128 15.08 2.90 -4.01
N ASN A 129 15.46 3.15 -5.26
CA ASN A 129 16.49 4.13 -5.62
C ASN A 129 16.10 5.56 -5.25
N HIS A 130 14.83 5.92 -5.42
CA HIS A 130 14.34 7.26 -5.12
C HIS A 130 14.33 7.55 -3.61
N TYR A 131 13.79 6.62 -2.82
CA TYR A 131 13.70 6.76 -1.37
C TYR A 131 14.99 6.35 -0.65
N ARG A 132 15.93 5.70 -1.34
CA ARG A 132 17.19 5.19 -0.78
C ARG A 132 16.98 4.29 0.43
N ASP A 133 15.91 3.52 0.40
CA ASP A 133 15.55 2.56 1.44
C ASP A 133 14.61 1.51 0.86
N MET A 134 14.58 0.32 1.49
CA MET A 134 13.63 -0.71 1.09
C MET A 134 12.19 -0.22 1.19
N GLN A 135 11.38 -0.60 0.21
CA GLN A 135 9.99 -0.17 0.12
C GLN A 135 9.02 -1.33 0.37
N ASP A 136 7.94 -1.01 1.07
CA ASP A 136 6.72 -1.80 1.23
C ASP A 136 5.67 -1.20 0.29
N MET A 137 5.15 -2.01 -0.62
CA MET A 137 4.32 -1.57 -1.74
C MET A 137 3.01 -2.34 -1.77
N GLU A 138 1.92 -1.63 -2.04
CA GLU A 138 0.61 -2.20 -2.31
C GLU A 138 0.24 -1.95 -3.77
N PHE A 139 -0.30 -2.96 -4.45
CA PHE A 139 -0.65 -2.86 -5.85
C PHE A 139 -1.93 -3.62 -6.19
N THR A 140 -2.56 -3.22 -7.27
CA THR A 140 -3.71 -3.91 -7.89
C THR A 140 -3.46 -4.04 -9.38
N ILE A 141 -3.89 -5.16 -9.93
CA ILE A 141 -3.91 -5.44 -11.36
C ILE A 141 -5.37 -5.49 -11.79
N GLU A 142 -5.77 -4.65 -12.73
CA GLU A 142 -7.10 -4.66 -13.32
C GLU A 142 -6.96 -4.90 -14.82
N ASP A 143 -7.52 -6.01 -15.29
CA ASP A 143 -7.48 -6.42 -16.71
C ASP A 143 -6.06 -6.36 -17.32
N GLY A 144 -5.07 -6.91 -16.62
CA GLY A 144 -3.68 -6.95 -17.06
C GLY A 144 -2.91 -5.64 -16.90
N LYS A 145 -3.51 -4.60 -16.34
CA LYS A 145 -2.85 -3.31 -16.11
C LYS A 145 -2.48 -3.15 -14.64
N LEU A 146 -1.22 -2.82 -14.40
CA LEU A 146 -0.70 -2.60 -13.05
C LEU A 146 -1.02 -1.18 -12.53
N TYR A 147 -1.47 -1.11 -11.29
CA TYR A 147 -1.68 0.12 -10.53
C TYR A 147 -0.99 0.03 -9.18
N MET A 148 -0.10 0.98 -8.92
CA MET A 148 0.50 1.14 -7.59
C MET A 148 -0.45 1.93 -6.71
N LEU A 149 -0.79 1.38 -5.54
CA LEU A 149 -1.72 2.02 -4.61
C LEU A 149 -0.99 2.80 -3.52
N GLN A 150 0.08 2.21 -2.96
CA GLN A 150 0.84 2.80 -1.87
C GLN A 150 2.29 2.34 -1.91
N THR A 151 3.21 3.21 -1.48
CA THR A 151 4.58 2.85 -1.11
C THR A 151 4.94 3.52 0.21
N ARG A 152 5.76 2.85 0.99
CA ARG A 152 6.33 3.37 2.24
C ARG A 152 7.64 2.67 2.56
N ASN A 153 8.44 3.25 3.45
CA ASN A 153 9.62 2.57 3.97
C ASN A 153 9.21 1.28 4.69
N GLY A 154 9.81 0.18 4.29
CA GLY A 154 9.43 -1.15 4.75
C GLY A 154 9.77 -1.36 6.23
N LYS A 155 8.78 -1.81 7.01
CA LYS A 155 9.03 -2.34 8.35
C LYS A 155 9.81 -3.64 8.24
N ARG A 156 10.81 -3.82 9.09
CA ARG A 156 11.76 -4.94 9.02
C ARG A 156 12.24 -5.36 10.40
N THR A 157 12.77 -6.56 10.51
CA THR A 157 13.45 -7.02 11.73
C THR A 157 14.74 -6.24 11.97
N ALA A 158 15.25 -6.25 13.20
CA ALA A 158 16.52 -5.60 13.52
C ALA A 158 17.71 -6.19 12.71
N ALA A 159 17.73 -7.52 12.52
CA ALA A 159 18.74 -8.19 11.71
C ALA A 159 18.70 -7.76 10.23
N ALA A 160 17.49 -7.71 9.65
CA ALA A 160 17.30 -7.23 8.28
C ALA A 160 17.67 -5.74 8.15
N ALA A 161 17.36 -4.90 9.15
CA ALA A 161 17.71 -3.48 9.13
C ALA A 161 19.23 -3.26 9.04
N LEU A 162 20.00 -4.00 9.83
CA LEU A 162 21.47 -3.94 9.79
C LEU A 162 22.02 -4.37 8.44
N LYS A 163 21.56 -5.53 7.94
CA LYS A 163 22.00 -6.03 6.62
C LYS A 163 21.66 -5.05 5.51
N ILE A 164 20.43 -4.55 5.46
CA ILE A 164 19.99 -3.60 4.42
C ILE A 164 20.80 -2.31 4.49
N ALA A 165 21.09 -1.78 5.68
CA ALA A 165 21.91 -0.58 5.80
C ALA A 165 23.33 -0.77 5.22
N VAL A 166 23.96 -1.88 5.50
CA VAL A 166 25.28 -2.23 4.93
C VAL A 166 25.19 -2.38 3.41
N ASP A 167 24.22 -3.16 2.92
CA ASP A 167 24.03 -3.36 1.47
C ASP A 167 23.78 -2.02 0.74
N LEU A 168 22.99 -1.10 1.32
CA LEU A 168 22.71 0.21 0.71
C LEU A 168 23.96 1.11 0.64
N VAL A 169 24.87 1.00 1.61
CA VAL A 169 26.20 1.67 1.55
C VAL A 169 27.05 1.07 0.45
N ASP A 170 27.17 -0.27 0.41
CA ASP A 170 27.96 -0.99 -0.60
C ASP A 170 27.45 -0.74 -2.02
N GLU A 171 26.14 -0.56 -2.18
CA GLU A 171 25.48 -0.20 -3.44
C GLU A 171 25.62 1.30 -3.79
N GLY A 172 26.20 2.11 -2.91
CA GLY A 172 26.37 3.56 -3.10
C GLY A 172 25.09 4.36 -3.04
N MET A 173 24.00 3.79 -2.50
CA MET A 173 22.72 4.49 -2.36
C MET A 173 22.71 5.47 -1.19
N ILE A 174 23.42 5.15 -0.11
CA ILE A 174 23.57 5.98 1.10
C ILE A 174 25.05 6.04 1.49
N THR A 175 25.38 6.96 2.40
CA THR A 175 26.72 7.08 2.98
C THR A 175 26.76 6.45 4.37
N GLU A 176 27.96 6.19 4.91
CA GLU A 176 28.16 5.64 6.25
C GLU A 176 27.75 6.60 7.39
N LYS A 177 27.35 7.83 7.06
CA LYS A 177 26.99 8.88 8.04
C LYS A 177 25.51 9.22 7.95
#